data_0abbc64356dfe1166775330306a4c40d
#
_entry.id   0abbc64356dfe1166775330306a4c40d
#
_cell.length_a   1.000
_cell.length_b   1.000
_cell.length_c   1.000
_cell.angle_alpha   90.00
_cell.angle_beta   90.00
_cell.angle_gamma   90.00
#
_symmetry.space_group_name_H-M   'P 1'
#
loop_
_entity.id
_entity.type
_entity.pdbx_description
1 polymer ?
#
loop_
_entity_poly.entity_id
_entity_poly.type
_entity_poly.pdbx_seq_one_letter_code
_entity_poly.pdbx_strand_id
1 'polypeptide(L)'
;MTVLIDTRITSAHQISDLCCALGYDITSTQLDVGQLNGYFRVVLCGKQLFLLLSADKPVVIYGSRLAEYSSFGMFLSDFKVAHHTHAHGHKAVANWSSSFSPLHDETFLQLAPNVPMLVAYVAHSDLKNSALNWHEHDALHKITNKQFAVFQPEAYERIVRAAMYRLLYPSP
;
A
#
# COMPACT_ATOMS: atom_id res chain seq x y z
N MET A 1 -18.28 -6.01 -1.53
CA MET A 1 -16.85 -6.04 -1.91
C MET A 1 -16.78 -6.41 -3.38
N THR A 2 -16.08 -5.64 -4.20
CA THR A 2 -15.96 -5.85 -5.65
C THR A 2 -14.49 -5.99 -6.01
N VAL A 3 -14.11 -7.09 -6.64
CA VAL A 3 -12.77 -7.29 -7.18
C VAL A 3 -12.70 -6.52 -8.51
N LEU A 4 -11.79 -5.56 -8.62
CA LEU A 4 -11.57 -4.75 -9.81
C LEU A 4 -10.48 -5.35 -10.70
N ILE A 5 -9.39 -5.80 -10.07
CA ILE A 5 -8.26 -6.44 -10.72
C ILE A 5 -7.86 -7.65 -9.89
N ASP A 6 -7.56 -8.75 -10.54
CA ASP A 6 -7.05 -9.98 -9.93
C ASP A 6 -6.21 -10.71 -10.97
N THR A 7 -4.89 -10.51 -10.93
CA THR A 7 -4.01 -11.02 -11.98
C THR A 7 -2.63 -11.40 -11.47
N ARG A 8 -2.02 -12.36 -12.14
CA ARG A 8 -0.58 -12.63 -12.02
C ARG A 8 0.19 -11.61 -12.85
N ILE A 9 1.34 -11.20 -12.35
CA ILE A 9 2.27 -10.31 -13.04
C ILE A 9 3.55 -11.07 -13.34
N THR A 10 4.10 -10.85 -14.53
CA THR A 10 5.31 -11.51 -15.04
C THR A 10 6.42 -10.53 -15.38
N SER A 11 6.17 -9.24 -15.21
CA SER A 11 7.16 -8.16 -15.38
C SER A 11 6.84 -6.97 -14.48
N ALA A 12 7.86 -6.18 -14.15
CA ALA A 12 7.64 -4.92 -13.44
C ALA A 12 6.80 -3.93 -14.26
N HIS A 13 6.94 -3.93 -15.59
CA HIS A 13 6.16 -3.05 -16.46
C HIS A 13 4.65 -3.24 -16.32
N GLN A 14 4.19 -4.48 -16.14
CA GLN A 14 2.78 -4.75 -15.86
C GLN A 14 2.27 -4.07 -14.58
N ILE A 15 3.13 -3.91 -13.56
CA ILE A 15 2.75 -3.15 -12.36
C ILE A 15 2.48 -1.69 -12.72
N SER A 16 3.33 -1.08 -13.55
CA SER A 16 3.12 0.30 -14.05
C SER A 16 1.82 0.42 -14.82
N ASP A 17 1.57 -0.48 -15.75
CA ASP A 17 0.34 -0.47 -16.59
C ASP A 17 -0.92 -0.59 -15.74
N LEU A 18 -0.92 -1.50 -14.76
CA LEU A 18 -2.05 -1.71 -13.85
C LEU A 18 -2.28 -0.51 -12.94
N CYS A 19 -1.21 0.13 -12.47
CA CYS A 19 -1.31 1.36 -11.69
C CYS A 19 -1.81 2.53 -12.55
N CYS A 20 -1.32 2.67 -13.78
CA CYS A 20 -1.81 3.67 -14.74
C CYS A 20 -3.31 3.49 -15.05
N ALA A 21 -3.77 2.24 -15.19
CA ALA A 21 -5.21 1.95 -15.37
C ALA A 21 -6.07 2.38 -14.17
N LEU A 22 -5.48 2.51 -12.98
CA LEU A 22 -6.12 3.05 -11.78
C LEU A 22 -5.96 4.56 -11.63
N GLY A 23 -5.32 5.24 -12.58
CA GLY A 23 -5.11 6.68 -12.58
C GLY A 23 -3.82 7.14 -11.88
N TYR A 24 -2.89 6.23 -11.54
CA TYR A 24 -1.58 6.58 -10.98
C TYR A 24 -0.55 6.75 -12.08
N ASP A 25 0.28 7.77 -11.97
CA ASP A 25 1.47 7.92 -12.82
C ASP A 25 2.67 7.29 -12.10
N ILE A 26 2.77 5.98 -12.24
CA ILE A 26 3.76 5.15 -11.55
C ILE A 26 4.60 4.38 -12.56
N THR A 27 5.90 4.40 -12.33
CA THR A 27 6.88 3.55 -13.01
C THR A 27 7.42 2.50 -12.05
N SER A 28 7.57 1.28 -12.53
CA SER A 28 8.16 0.18 -11.76
C SER A 28 9.31 -0.48 -12.52
N THR A 29 10.38 -0.79 -11.79
CA THR A 29 11.61 -1.37 -12.30
C THR A 29 12.01 -2.58 -11.46
N GLN A 30 12.27 -3.70 -12.12
CA GLN A 30 12.84 -4.88 -11.49
C GLN A 30 14.35 -4.67 -11.28
N LEU A 31 14.84 -5.00 -10.08
CA LEU A 31 16.26 -4.80 -9.73
C LEU A 31 17.12 -6.06 -9.90
N ASP A 32 16.53 -7.19 -10.22
CA ASP A 32 17.23 -8.46 -10.40
C ASP A 32 16.90 -9.09 -11.75
N VAL A 33 17.78 -9.94 -12.25
CA VAL A 33 17.61 -10.62 -13.54
C VAL A 33 16.60 -11.76 -13.45
N GLY A 34 16.06 -12.14 -14.60
CA GLY A 34 15.14 -13.27 -14.76
C GLY A 34 13.68 -12.82 -14.78
N GLN A 35 12.81 -13.79 -15.02
CA GLN A 35 11.37 -13.54 -15.08
C GLN A 35 10.83 -13.22 -13.68
N LEU A 36 10.05 -12.15 -13.58
CA LEU A 36 9.29 -11.83 -12.38
C LEU A 36 8.05 -12.72 -12.32
N ASN A 37 7.73 -13.23 -11.14
CA ASN A 37 6.44 -13.82 -10.85
C ASN A 37 5.85 -13.10 -9.64
N GLY A 38 4.67 -12.60 -9.80
CA GLY A 38 4.01 -11.83 -8.76
C GLY A 38 2.49 -11.88 -8.89
N TYR A 39 1.88 -11.11 -8.02
CA TYR A 39 0.45 -11.05 -7.91
C TYR A 39 0.01 -9.61 -7.64
N PHE A 40 -0.99 -9.17 -8.38
CA PHE A 40 -1.57 -7.85 -8.25
C PHE A 40 -3.09 -7.97 -8.13
N ARG A 41 -3.64 -7.50 -7.02
CA ARG A 41 -5.08 -7.51 -6.77
C ARG A 41 -5.54 -6.15 -6.27
N VAL A 42 -6.67 -5.71 -6.82
CA VAL A 42 -7.35 -4.49 -6.39
C VAL A 42 -8.78 -4.80 -6.06
N VAL A 43 -9.21 -4.35 -4.89
CA VAL A 43 -10.54 -4.59 -4.39
C VAL A 43 -11.15 -3.27 -3.91
N LEU A 44 -12.39 -3.04 -4.30
CA LEU A 44 -13.22 -1.95 -3.78
C LEU A 44 -14.09 -2.47 -2.65
N CYS A 45 -13.95 -1.88 -1.45
CA CYS A 45 -14.77 -2.19 -0.28
C CYS A 45 -15.49 -0.91 0.17
N GLY A 46 -16.77 -0.80 -0.15
CA GLY A 46 -17.50 0.47 -0.01
C GLY A 46 -16.90 1.52 -0.93
N LYS A 47 -16.32 2.60 -0.35
CA LYS A 47 -15.63 3.67 -1.07
C LYS A 47 -14.11 3.55 -1.01
N GLN A 48 -13.58 2.55 -0.30
CA GLN A 48 -12.15 2.38 -0.07
C GLN A 48 -11.58 1.39 -1.07
N LEU A 49 -10.43 1.75 -1.64
CA LEU A 49 -9.67 0.90 -2.53
C LEU A 49 -8.53 0.22 -1.77
N PHE A 50 -8.41 -1.08 -1.95
CA PHE A 50 -7.32 -1.87 -1.41
C PHE A 50 -6.52 -2.48 -2.55
N LEU A 51 -5.20 -2.32 -2.49
CA LEU A 51 -4.26 -2.90 -3.43
C LEU A 51 -3.37 -3.89 -2.70
N LEU A 52 -3.29 -5.12 -3.20
CA LEU A 52 -2.34 -6.12 -2.76
C LEU A 52 -1.33 -6.37 -3.87
N LEU A 53 -0.06 -6.24 -3.56
CA LEU A 53 1.06 -6.49 -4.47
C LEU A 53 2.06 -7.43 -3.81
N SER A 54 2.51 -8.43 -4.55
CA SER A 54 3.61 -9.31 -4.18
C SER A 54 4.43 -9.66 -5.43
N ALA A 55 5.75 -9.75 -5.29
CA ALA A 55 6.66 -10.15 -6.36
C ALA A 55 7.78 -11.03 -5.79
N ASP A 56 8.24 -12.01 -6.57
CA ASP A 56 9.36 -12.89 -6.21
C ASP A 56 10.74 -12.26 -6.49
N LYS A 57 10.76 -11.09 -7.13
CA LYS A 57 11.94 -10.28 -7.43
C LYS A 57 11.84 -8.93 -6.76
N PRO A 58 12.98 -8.29 -6.41
CA PRO A 58 12.95 -6.95 -5.87
C PRO A 58 12.50 -5.96 -6.94
N VAL A 59 11.57 -5.08 -6.57
CA VAL A 59 10.98 -4.08 -7.46
C VAL A 59 11.05 -2.71 -6.82
N VAL A 60 11.48 -1.71 -7.59
CA VAL A 60 11.33 -0.29 -7.23
C VAL A 60 10.10 0.25 -7.94
N ILE A 61 9.29 0.96 -7.20
CA ILE A 61 8.08 1.65 -7.65
C ILE A 61 8.24 3.13 -7.30
N TYR A 62 8.13 4.00 -8.28
CA TYR A 62 8.20 5.44 -8.07
C TYR A 62 7.25 6.17 -9.01
N GLY A 63 6.83 7.36 -8.64
CA GLY A 63 5.95 8.20 -9.44
C GLY A 63 5.01 9.04 -8.60
N SER A 64 3.99 9.58 -9.25
CA SER A 64 3.03 10.47 -8.62
C SER A 64 1.86 9.71 -8.02
N ARG A 65 1.37 10.21 -6.89
CA ARG A 65 0.18 9.71 -6.19
C ARG A 65 -1.06 10.47 -6.60
N LEU A 66 -2.22 9.87 -6.37
CA LEU A 66 -3.49 10.58 -6.49
C LEU A 66 -3.60 11.63 -5.37
N ALA A 67 -3.66 12.91 -5.74
CA ALA A 67 -3.66 14.04 -4.81
C ALA A 67 -4.83 14.04 -3.82
N GLU A 68 -5.94 13.39 -4.16
CA GLU A 68 -7.16 13.37 -3.33
C GLU A 68 -7.21 12.21 -2.32
N TYR A 69 -6.16 11.34 -2.30
CA TYR A 69 -6.14 10.15 -1.47
C TYR A 69 -4.92 10.12 -0.56
N SER A 70 -5.12 9.67 0.67
CA SER A 70 -4.03 9.19 1.52
C SER A 70 -3.87 7.69 1.35
N SER A 71 -2.64 7.22 1.27
CA SER A 71 -2.32 5.80 1.19
C SER A 71 -1.78 5.30 2.53
N PHE A 72 -2.30 4.16 2.97
CA PHE A 72 -1.85 3.46 4.16
C PHE A 72 -1.28 2.11 3.73
N GLY A 73 0.04 1.95 3.80
CA GLY A 73 0.73 0.75 3.40
C GLY A 73 1.11 -0.14 4.57
N MET A 74 1.03 -1.44 4.38
CA MET A 74 1.48 -2.45 5.32
C MET A 74 2.23 -3.56 4.60
N PHE A 75 3.37 -3.97 5.16
CA PHE A 75 4.13 -5.12 4.68
C PHE A 75 3.79 -6.36 5.51
N LEU A 76 3.42 -7.42 4.83
CA LEU A 76 2.85 -8.63 5.40
C LEU A 76 3.88 -9.76 5.40
N SER A 77 4.97 -9.57 6.10
CA SER A 77 6.00 -10.59 6.21
C SER A 77 6.54 -10.67 7.63
N ASP A 78 7.22 -11.77 7.92
CA ASP A 78 8.00 -11.87 9.13
C ASP A 78 9.10 -10.81 9.19
N PHE A 79 9.40 -10.33 10.39
CA PHE A 79 10.33 -9.24 10.67
C PHE A 79 11.69 -9.37 9.94
N LYS A 80 12.16 -10.60 9.74
CA LYS A 80 13.46 -10.87 9.11
C LYS A 80 13.48 -10.56 7.61
N VAL A 81 12.37 -10.69 6.91
CA VAL A 81 12.29 -10.53 5.45
C VAL A 81 12.03 -9.08 5.05
N ALA A 82 11.32 -8.32 5.88
CA ALA A 82 11.00 -6.91 5.61
C ALA A 82 12.23 -5.98 5.61
N HIS A 83 13.38 -6.43 6.12
CA HIS A 83 14.59 -5.61 6.27
C HIS A 83 15.14 -4.99 4.98
N HIS A 84 14.80 -5.53 3.81
CA HIS A 84 15.24 -5.03 2.50
C HIS A 84 14.17 -4.19 1.79
N THR A 85 13.02 -3.97 2.43
CA THR A 85 11.95 -3.13 1.91
C THR A 85 12.12 -1.72 2.43
N HIS A 86 12.01 -0.73 1.55
CA HIS A 86 12.12 0.68 1.89
C HIS A 86 10.93 1.44 1.31
N ALA A 87 10.43 2.39 2.08
CA ALA A 87 9.41 3.34 1.64
C ALA A 87 9.93 4.75 1.92
N HIS A 88 10.04 5.61 0.90
CA HIS A 88 10.55 6.98 1.01
C HIS A 88 11.89 7.10 1.75
N GLY A 89 12.82 6.17 1.49
CA GLY A 89 14.13 6.12 2.16
C GLY A 89 14.10 5.56 3.59
N HIS A 90 12.93 5.29 4.15
CA HIS A 90 12.81 4.66 5.46
C HIS A 90 12.71 3.14 5.31
N LYS A 91 13.48 2.45 6.15
CA LYS A 91 13.43 0.99 6.20
C LYS A 91 12.05 0.53 6.69
N ALA A 92 11.43 -0.37 5.94
CA ALA A 92 10.17 -0.95 6.36
C ALA A 92 10.36 -1.84 7.60
N VAL A 93 9.39 -1.78 8.47
CA VAL A 93 9.29 -2.67 9.63
C VAL A 93 8.07 -3.55 9.43
N ALA A 94 8.21 -4.84 9.62
CA ALA A 94 7.10 -5.78 9.49
C ALA A 94 5.94 -5.38 10.40
N ASN A 95 4.72 -5.53 9.89
CA ASN A 95 3.48 -5.20 10.58
C ASN A 95 3.31 -3.71 10.94
N TRP A 96 4.14 -2.83 10.37
CA TRP A 96 3.96 -1.40 10.54
C TRP A 96 3.14 -0.84 9.38
N SER A 97 2.20 0.01 9.71
CA SER A 97 1.47 0.80 8.73
C SER A 97 2.22 2.10 8.49
N SER A 98 2.37 2.47 7.24
CA SER A 98 2.87 3.78 6.84
C SER A 98 1.73 4.58 6.21
N SER A 99 1.66 5.86 6.54
CA SER A 99 0.74 6.80 5.91
C SER A 99 1.52 7.87 5.15
N PHE A 100 0.97 8.30 4.03
CA PHE A 100 1.56 9.32 3.20
C PHE A 100 0.67 10.55 3.19
N SER A 101 1.30 11.72 3.44
CA SER A 101 0.62 13.01 3.39
C SER A 101 0.25 13.39 1.96
N PRO A 102 -0.90 14.06 1.77
CA PRO A 102 -1.28 14.64 0.48
C PRO A 102 -0.36 15.77 0.01
N LEU A 103 0.50 16.30 0.88
CA LEU A 103 1.41 17.41 0.56
C LEU A 103 2.61 16.99 -0.32
N HIS A 104 2.81 15.71 -0.56
CA HIS A 104 3.91 15.20 -1.39
C HIS A 104 3.37 14.28 -2.45
N ASP A 105 3.54 14.69 -3.70
CA ASP A 105 3.00 14.01 -4.87
C ASP A 105 3.79 12.77 -5.27
N GLU A 106 5.00 12.59 -4.74
CA GLU A 106 5.89 11.51 -5.13
C GLU A 106 5.79 10.29 -4.19
N THR A 107 5.82 9.13 -4.80
CA THR A 107 5.97 7.83 -4.12
C THR A 107 7.32 7.23 -4.51
N PHE A 108 8.05 6.73 -3.54
CA PHE A 108 9.20 5.87 -3.73
C PHE A 108 9.09 4.67 -2.80
N LEU A 109 9.07 3.48 -3.40
CA LEU A 109 8.92 2.23 -2.69
C LEU A 109 9.86 1.19 -3.30
N GLN A 110 10.68 0.55 -2.47
CA GLN A 110 11.46 -0.61 -2.85
C GLN A 110 10.89 -1.83 -2.12
N LEU A 111 10.35 -2.77 -2.87
CA LEU A 111 9.84 -4.04 -2.37
C LEU A 111 10.94 -5.09 -2.39
N ALA A 112 11.14 -5.77 -1.26
CA ALA A 112 11.95 -6.96 -1.20
C ALA A 112 11.21 -8.17 -1.82
N PRO A 113 11.94 -9.18 -2.30
CA PRO A 113 11.34 -10.39 -2.84
C PRO A 113 10.43 -11.08 -1.82
N ASN A 114 9.29 -11.55 -2.28
CA ASN A 114 8.33 -12.32 -1.48
C ASN A 114 7.79 -11.59 -0.24
N VAL A 115 7.82 -10.25 -0.25
CA VAL A 115 7.19 -9.42 0.78
C VAL A 115 5.88 -8.87 0.22
N PRO A 116 4.72 -9.45 0.57
CA PRO A 116 3.45 -8.89 0.16
C PRO A 116 3.21 -7.52 0.81
N MET A 117 2.73 -6.59 0.01
CA MET A 117 2.34 -5.26 0.46
C MET A 117 0.84 -5.07 0.25
N LEU A 118 0.16 -4.64 1.30
CA LEU A 118 -1.20 -4.13 1.22
C LEU A 118 -1.18 -2.62 1.31
N VAL A 119 -1.90 -1.96 0.41
CA VAL A 119 -2.14 -0.53 0.47
C VAL A 119 -3.64 -0.26 0.50
N ALA A 120 -4.08 0.52 1.48
CA ALA A 120 -5.42 1.07 1.52
C ALA A 120 -5.39 2.54 1.07
N TYR A 121 -6.25 2.90 0.15
CA TYR A 121 -6.43 4.27 -0.33
C TYR A 121 -7.71 4.83 0.25
N VAL A 122 -7.60 5.94 0.96
CA VAL A 122 -8.72 6.60 1.64
C VAL A 122 -8.82 8.03 1.14
N ALA A 123 -9.99 8.41 0.64
CA ALA A 123 -10.23 9.77 0.18
C ALA A 123 -10.09 10.77 1.35
N HIS A 124 -9.49 11.93 1.08
CA HIS A 124 -9.30 12.98 2.10
C HIS A 124 -10.62 13.45 2.70
N SER A 125 -11.69 13.48 1.91
CA SER A 125 -13.04 13.80 2.41
C SER A 125 -13.51 12.81 3.48
N ASP A 126 -13.23 11.51 3.30
CA ASP A 126 -13.64 10.48 4.24
C ASP A 126 -12.78 10.51 5.52
N LEU A 127 -11.48 10.80 5.38
CA LEU A 127 -10.60 11.01 6.54
C LEU A 127 -11.06 12.21 7.37
N LYS A 128 -11.38 13.35 6.74
CA LYS A 128 -11.89 14.53 7.42
C LYS A 128 -13.20 14.26 8.14
N ASN A 129 -14.14 13.56 7.49
CA ASN A 129 -15.42 13.22 8.09
C ASN A 129 -15.27 12.24 9.28
N SER A 130 -14.35 11.30 9.19
CA SER A 130 -14.05 10.36 10.28
C SER A 130 -13.39 11.08 11.46
N ALA A 131 -12.51 12.03 11.20
CA ALA A 131 -11.81 12.79 12.25
C ALA A 131 -12.73 13.75 13.02
N LEU A 132 -13.77 14.29 12.38
CA LEU A 132 -14.78 15.09 13.08
C LEU A 132 -15.52 14.28 14.16
N ASN A 133 -15.56 12.96 14.02
CA ASN A 133 -16.15 12.05 15.00
C ASN A 133 -15.16 11.55 16.06
N TRP A 134 -13.87 11.79 15.87
CA TRP A 134 -12.84 11.43 16.83
C TRP A 134 -12.35 12.71 17.52
N HIS A 135 -12.42 12.74 18.84
CA HIS A 135 -11.93 13.87 19.64
C HIS A 135 -10.40 14.09 19.56
N GLU A 136 -9.74 13.43 18.62
CA GLU A 136 -8.29 13.48 18.39
C GLU A 136 -7.93 14.26 17.12
N HIS A 137 -8.27 15.54 17.08
CA HIS A 137 -7.79 16.46 16.04
C HIS A 137 -6.27 16.41 15.84
N ASP A 138 -5.53 16.10 16.91
CA ASP A 138 -4.07 16.08 16.92
C ASP A 138 -3.48 14.90 16.12
N ALA A 139 -4.12 13.73 16.12
CA ALA A 139 -3.65 12.57 15.36
C ALA A 139 -3.83 12.78 13.86
N LEU A 140 -4.96 13.35 13.44
CA LEU A 140 -5.21 13.64 12.02
C LEU A 140 -4.28 14.73 11.49
N HIS A 141 -4.05 15.78 12.25
CA HIS A 141 -3.11 16.84 11.91
C HIS A 141 -1.67 16.30 11.77
N LYS A 142 -1.28 15.36 12.62
CA LYS A 142 0.01 14.67 12.52
C LYS A 142 0.10 13.78 11.29
N ILE A 143 -0.98 13.10 10.91
CA ILE A 143 -1.04 12.26 9.70
C ILE A 143 -1.02 13.12 8.44
N THR A 144 -1.78 14.20 8.39
CA THR A 144 -1.92 15.05 7.21
C THR A 144 -0.71 15.97 6.98
N ASN A 145 0.02 16.34 8.04
CA ASN A 145 1.15 17.27 7.93
C ASN A 145 2.53 16.59 7.89
N LYS A 146 2.62 15.28 8.11
CA LYS A 146 3.88 14.54 7.98
C LYS A 146 3.93 13.84 6.64
N GLN A 147 5.07 13.94 5.95
CA GLN A 147 5.32 13.22 4.70
C GLN A 147 5.13 11.71 4.85
N PHE A 148 5.49 11.21 6.02
CA PHE A 148 5.51 9.81 6.33
C PHE A 148 5.30 9.65 7.85
N ALA A 149 4.34 8.84 8.24
CA ALA A 149 4.14 8.44 9.62
C ALA A 149 4.12 6.92 9.71
N VAL A 150 4.79 6.40 10.71
CA VAL A 150 4.84 4.97 11.01
C VAL A 150 4.00 4.72 12.25
N PHE A 151 3.06 3.79 12.14
CA PHE A 151 2.19 3.40 13.23
C PHE A 151 2.49 1.97 13.63
N GLN A 152 2.60 1.72 14.93
CA GLN A 152 2.68 0.38 15.48
C GLN A 152 1.33 0.06 16.13
N PRO A 153 0.42 -0.62 15.45
CA PRO A 153 -0.91 -0.80 15.99
C PRO A 153 -1.18 -2.27 16.31
N GLU A 154 -1.05 -2.66 17.53
CA GLU A 154 -1.48 -3.99 17.97
C GLU A 154 -2.98 -4.24 17.72
N ALA A 155 -3.82 -3.21 17.87
CA ALA A 155 -5.24 -3.30 17.59
C ALA A 155 -5.55 -3.27 16.07
N TYR A 156 -4.84 -2.44 15.33
CA TYR A 156 -5.00 -2.30 13.88
C TYR A 156 -4.52 -3.55 13.13
N GLU A 157 -3.46 -4.19 13.60
CA GLU A 157 -2.94 -5.43 13.03
C GLU A 157 -4.02 -6.52 12.94
N ARG A 158 -4.82 -6.71 13.98
CA ARG A 158 -5.92 -7.71 13.98
C ARG A 158 -6.99 -7.38 12.96
N ILE A 159 -7.36 -6.11 12.83
CA ILE A 159 -8.38 -5.66 11.87
C ILE A 159 -7.86 -5.82 10.44
N VAL A 160 -6.62 -5.39 10.19
CA VAL A 160 -6.01 -5.48 8.86
C VAL A 160 -5.76 -6.93 8.47
N ARG A 161 -5.25 -7.79 9.37
CA ARG A 161 -5.07 -9.23 9.10
C ARG A 161 -6.41 -9.90 8.80
N ALA A 162 -7.47 -9.59 9.55
CA ALA A 162 -8.80 -10.13 9.30
C ALA A 162 -9.39 -9.66 7.96
N ALA A 163 -9.23 -8.38 7.63
CA ALA A 163 -9.63 -7.83 6.33
C ALA A 163 -8.83 -8.47 5.20
N MET A 164 -7.52 -8.62 5.38
CA MET A 164 -6.63 -9.28 4.44
C MET A 164 -7.00 -10.74 4.19
N TYR A 165 -7.25 -11.49 5.24
CA TYR A 165 -7.67 -12.89 5.09
C TYR A 165 -8.92 -12.99 4.23
N ARG A 166 -9.90 -12.10 4.43
CA ARG A 166 -11.11 -12.03 3.60
C ARG A 166 -10.84 -11.58 2.16
N LEU A 167 -9.83 -10.72 1.95
CA LEU A 167 -9.43 -10.25 0.62
C LEU A 167 -8.66 -11.30 -0.18
N LEU A 168 -7.83 -12.08 0.52
CA LEU A 168 -7.02 -13.15 -0.09
C LEU A 168 -7.82 -14.42 -0.32
N TYR A 169 -8.75 -14.72 0.58
CA TYR A 169 -9.55 -15.94 0.60
C TYR A 169 -11.03 -15.57 0.68
N PRO A 170 -11.62 -15.02 -0.40
CA PRO A 170 -13.05 -14.76 -0.41
C PRO A 170 -13.77 -16.08 -0.17
N SER A 171 -14.64 -16.10 0.83
CA SER A 171 -15.55 -17.23 1.03
C SER A 171 -16.39 -17.40 -0.23
N PRO A 172 -16.63 -18.63 -0.69
CA PRO A 172 -17.45 -18.90 -1.86
C PRO A 172 -18.88 -18.37 -1.71
#